data_0cd59da54301c4a1b7a5a28066a035d4
#
_entry.id   0cd59da54301c4a1b7a5a28066a035d4
#
_cell.length_a   1.000
_cell.length_b   1.000
_cell.length_c   1.000
_cell.angle_alpha   90.00
_cell.angle_beta   90.00
_cell.angle_gamma   90.00
#
_symmetry.space_group_name_H-M   'P 1'
#
loop_
_entity.id
_entity.type
_entity.pdbx_description
1 polymer ?
#
loop_
_entity_poly.entity_id
_entity_poly.type
_entity_poly.pdbx_seq_one_letter_code
_entity_poly.pdbx_strand_id
1 'polypeptide(L)'
;LGDVYKRQLFMYISRLIFSFRYAAVFRRWGAVWCGISLAGILYFALFKGLKSSGLIPTSVSAYVGDHVLVTLLAFWAAASLLLYIFQRMRLNIMRITILSGTFALALAFAGNDLVNFIGVPLASYDAWQIARETGSESIMMGELANPARANFLLLLLSGAVMVLTLFFSKK
;
A
#
# COMPACT_ATOMS: atom_id res chain seq x y z
N LEU A 1 4.88 17.49 16.61
CA LEU A 1 4.00 18.68 16.61
C LEU A 1 3.29 18.89 15.25
N GLY A 2 3.97 18.77 14.10
CA GLY A 2 3.36 19.00 12.78
C GLY A 2 2.17 18.10 12.45
N ASP A 3 2.17 16.84 12.87
CA ASP A 3 1.09 15.89 12.55
C ASP A 3 -0.18 16.15 13.37
N VAL A 4 -0.03 16.69 14.58
CA VAL A 4 -1.16 17.11 15.42
C VAL A 4 -1.90 18.27 14.76
N TYR A 5 -1.18 19.26 14.24
CA TYR A 5 -1.78 20.41 13.54
C TYR A 5 -2.45 19.99 12.22
N LYS A 6 -1.86 19.11 11.44
CA LYS A 6 -2.47 18.55 10.23
C LYS A 6 -3.78 17.84 10.53
N ARG A 7 -3.79 17.00 11.58
CA ARG A 7 -5.00 16.32 12.04
C ARG A 7 -6.07 17.29 12.51
N GLN A 8 -5.70 18.32 13.30
CA GLN A 8 -6.63 19.34 13.78
C GLN A 8 -7.22 20.15 12.61
N LEU A 9 -6.39 20.56 11.64
CA LEU A 9 -6.84 21.28 10.45
C LEU A 9 -7.82 20.44 9.64
N PHE A 10 -7.51 19.17 9.41
CA PHE A 10 -8.40 18.24 8.70
C PHE A 10 -9.74 18.06 9.44
N MET A 11 -9.69 17.88 10.75
CA MET A 11 -10.88 17.77 11.60
C MET A 11 -11.73 19.04 11.56
N TYR A 12 -11.08 20.22 11.57
CA TYR A 12 -11.78 21.52 11.49
C TYR A 12 -12.48 21.68 10.14
N ILE A 13 -11.76 21.42 9.03
CA ILE A 13 -12.32 21.47 7.67
C ILE A 13 -13.46 20.47 7.51
N SER A 14 -13.29 19.25 8.00
CA SER A 14 -14.33 18.22 7.97
C SER A 14 -15.57 18.65 8.76
N ARG A 15 -15.41 19.25 9.92
CA ARG A 15 -16.53 19.80 10.72
C ARG A 15 -17.22 20.96 10.03
N LEU A 16 -16.48 21.81 9.34
CA LEU A 16 -17.04 22.95 8.61
C LEU A 16 -17.92 22.47 7.43
N ILE A 17 -17.45 21.44 6.69
CA ILE A 17 -18.16 20.89 5.53
C ILE A 17 -19.37 20.06 5.98
N PHE A 18 -19.22 19.26 7.03
CA PHE A 18 -20.23 18.31 7.51
C PHE A 18 -21.01 18.83 8.74
N SER A 19 -20.98 20.14 9.01
CA SER A 19 -21.66 20.77 10.15
C SER A 19 -23.12 20.36 10.24
N PHE A 20 -23.81 20.39 11.27
CA PHE A 20 -25.23 20.23 11.61
C PHE A 20 -26.16 19.30 10.80
N ARG A 21 -25.91 18.99 9.52
CA ARG A 21 -26.71 18.07 8.68
C ARG A 21 -25.87 16.95 8.08
N TYR A 22 -24.99 16.38 8.89
CA TYR A 22 -24.08 15.33 8.46
C TYR A 22 -24.74 14.23 7.61
N ALA A 23 -25.86 13.67 8.07
CA ALA A 23 -26.52 12.56 7.38
C ALA A 23 -27.03 12.94 5.98
N ALA A 24 -27.54 14.16 5.81
CA ALA A 24 -28.05 14.63 4.52
C ALA A 24 -26.91 14.97 3.55
N VAL A 25 -25.87 15.64 4.02
CA VAL A 25 -24.69 16.00 3.23
C VAL A 25 -23.92 14.74 2.85
N PHE A 26 -23.70 13.81 3.78
CA PHE A 26 -23.00 12.56 3.53
C PHE A 26 -23.78 11.66 2.55
N ARG A 27 -25.11 11.63 2.61
CA ARG A 27 -25.91 10.89 1.63
C ARG A 27 -25.77 11.43 0.21
N ARG A 28 -25.48 12.73 0.05
CA ARG A 28 -25.34 13.37 -1.28
C ARG A 28 -23.90 13.36 -1.77
N TRP A 29 -22.93 13.64 -0.91
CA TRP A 29 -21.53 13.85 -1.26
C TRP A 29 -20.57 12.80 -0.69
N GLY A 30 -21.09 11.87 0.11
CA GLY A 30 -20.27 10.87 0.81
C GLY A 30 -19.44 10.00 -0.13
N ALA A 31 -19.99 9.59 -1.27
CA ALA A 31 -19.26 8.79 -2.25
C ALA A 31 -18.06 9.56 -2.84
N VAL A 32 -18.24 10.85 -3.13
CA VAL A 32 -17.17 11.71 -3.66
C VAL A 32 -16.09 11.93 -2.61
N TRP A 33 -16.46 12.22 -1.37
CA TRP A 33 -15.54 12.45 -0.27
C TRP A 33 -14.75 11.18 0.11
N CYS A 34 -15.44 10.06 0.27
CA CYS A 34 -14.81 8.77 0.51
C CYS A 34 -13.93 8.33 -0.66
N GLY A 35 -14.33 8.69 -1.91
CA GLY A 35 -13.58 8.45 -3.12
C GLY A 35 -12.21 9.15 -3.14
N ILE A 36 -12.14 10.40 -2.65
CA ILE A 36 -10.85 11.12 -2.51
C ILE A 36 -9.91 10.36 -1.57
N SER A 37 -10.42 9.99 -0.39
CA SER A 37 -9.63 9.26 0.60
C SER A 37 -9.15 7.92 0.05
N LEU A 38 -10.04 7.18 -0.60
CA LEU A 38 -9.73 5.87 -1.16
C LEU A 38 -8.71 5.97 -2.31
N ALA A 39 -8.85 6.95 -3.20
CA ALA A 39 -7.92 7.18 -4.30
C ALA A 39 -6.50 7.49 -3.79
N GLY A 40 -6.37 8.37 -2.78
CA GLY A 40 -5.08 8.69 -2.20
C GLY A 40 -4.41 7.48 -1.53
N ILE A 41 -5.17 6.71 -0.77
CA ILE A 41 -4.65 5.51 -0.08
C ILE A 41 -4.29 4.41 -1.09
N LEU A 42 -5.13 4.16 -2.11
CA LEU A 42 -4.84 3.18 -3.16
C LEU A 42 -3.61 3.58 -3.98
N TYR A 43 -3.49 4.85 -4.36
CA TYR A 43 -2.31 5.34 -5.05
C TYR A 43 -1.05 5.09 -4.21
N PHE A 44 -1.07 5.45 -2.94
CA PHE A 44 0.06 5.24 -2.04
C PHE A 44 0.39 3.75 -1.89
N ALA A 45 -0.60 2.90 -1.64
CA ALA A 45 -0.39 1.47 -1.46
C ALA A 45 0.17 0.79 -2.71
N LEU A 46 -0.38 1.09 -3.89
CA LEU A 46 0.04 0.47 -5.15
C LEU A 46 1.40 0.99 -5.61
N PHE A 47 1.57 2.31 -5.69
CA PHE A 47 2.77 2.88 -6.33
C PHE A 47 3.92 3.19 -5.38
N LYS A 48 3.66 3.40 -4.10
CA LYS A 48 4.72 3.55 -3.10
C LYS A 48 5.01 2.25 -2.34
N GLY A 49 3.97 1.49 -1.99
CA GLY A 49 4.11 0.25 -1.25
C GLY A 49 4.57 -0.93 -2.11
N LEU A 50 3.96 -1.14 -3.29
CA LEU A 50 4.24 -2.30 -4.13
C LEU A 50 5.28 -2.05 -5.24
N LYS A 51 5.76 -0.82 -5.43
CA LYS A 51 6.77 -0.51 -6.45
C LYS A 51 8.05 -1.34 -6.29
N SER A 52 8.48 -1.53 -5.06
CA SER A 52 9.69 -2.31 -4.74
C SER A 52 9.51 -3.83 -4.87
N SER A 53 8.28 -4.33 -4.90
CA SER A 53 8.00 -5.78 -4.95
C SER A 53 8.11 -6.39 -6.36
N GLY A 54 8.32 -5.58 -7.39
CA GLY A 54 8.38 -6.05 -8.79
C GLY A 54 7.05 -6.53 -9.37
N LEU A 55 5.95 -6.41 -8.61
CA LEU A 55 4.61 -6.80 -9.07
C LEU A 55 4.03 -5.85 -10.10
N ILE A 56 4.49 -4.61 -10.12
CA ILE A 56 4.03 -3.59 -11.07
C ILE A 56 5.03 -3.50 -12.21
N PRO A 57 4.61 -3.67 -13.47
CA PRO A 57 5.48 -3.49 -14.63
C PRO A 57 6.13 -2.10 -14.64
N THR A 58 7.40 -2.03 -15.00
CA THR A 58 8.18 -0.79 -15.03
C THR A 58 7.57 0.29 -15.94
N SER A 59 6.96 -0.13 -17.05
CA SER A 59 6.24 0.75 -17.98
C SER A 59 5.05 1.46 -17.31
N VAL A 60 4.27 0.74 -16.50
CA VAL A 60 3.13 1.29 -15.77
C VAL A 60 3.61 2.23 -14.67
N SER A 61 4.65 1.84 -13.95
CA SER A 61 5.27 2.66 -12.89
C SER A 61 5.84 3.98 -13.42
N ALA A 62 6.47 3.96 -14.61
CA ALA A 62 6.97 5.16 -15.29
C ALA A 62 5.82 6.08 -15.71
N TYR A 63 4.82 5.54 -16.43
CA TYR A 63 3.66 6.31 -16.87
C TYR A 63 2.93 7.00 -15.72
N VAL A 64 2.72 6.30 -14.61
CA VAL A 64 2.08 6.87 -13.41
C VAL A 64 2.97 7.93 -12.76
N GLY A 65 4.29 7.73 -12.77
CA GLY A 65 5.24 8.71 -12.25
C GLY A 65 5.19 10.05 -13.03
N ASP A 66 5.04 9.97 -14.34
CA ASP A 66 4.98 11.16 -15.21
C ASP A 66 3.59 11.84 -15.16
N HIS A 67 2.53 11.10 -14.89
CA HIS A 67 1.14 11.58 -14.94
C HIS A 67 0.39 11.40 -13.60
N VAL A 68 1.03 11.76 -12.48
CA VAL A 68 0.47 11.55 -11.12
C VAL A 68 -0.92 12.16 -10.96
N LEU A 69 -1.13 13.40 -11.41
CA LEU A 69 -2.43 14.08 -11.29
C LEU A 69 -3.53 13.37 -12.08
N VAL A 70 -3.24 12.95 -13.29
CA VAL A 70 -4.19 12.25 -14.15
C VAL A 70 -4.57 10.90 -13.52
N THR A 71 -3.59 10.18 -13.01
CA THR A 71 -3.79 8.88 -12.35
C THR A 71 -4.61 9.03 -11.06
N LEU A 72 -4.33 10.04 -10.24
CA LEU A 72 -5.11 10.33 -9.03
C LEU A 72 -6.56 10.71 -9.37
N LEU A 73 -6.77 11.53 -10.39
CA LEU A 73 -8.11 11.90 -10.85
C LEU A 73 -8.87 10.69 -11.41
N ALA A 74 -8.21 9.82 -12.16
CA ALA A 74 -8.81 8.59 -12.66
C ALA A 74 -9.20 7.64 -11.51
N PHE A 75 -8.33 7.44 -10.53
CA PHE A 75 -8.64 6.64 -9.33
C PHE A 75 -9.77 7.26 -8.51
N TRP A 76 -9.78 8.57 -8.35
CA TRP A 76 -10.85 9.26 -7.65
C TRP A 76 -12.19 9.10 -8.35
N ALA A 77 -12.24 9.29 -9.67
CA ALA A 77 -13.46 9.13 -10.46
C ALA A 77 -13.97 7.69 -10.38
N ALA A 78 -13.08 6.70 -10.56
CA ALA A 78 -13.43 5.27 -10.48
C ALA A 78 -13.91 4.88 -9.07
N ALA A 79 -13.20 5.29 -8.02
CA ALA A 79 -13.58 5.01 -6.64
C ALA A 79 -14.89 5.68 -6.26
N SER A 80 -15.09 6.94 -6.67
CA SER A 80 -16.34 7.68 -6.41
C SER A 80 -17.53 7.04 -7.11
N LEU A 81 -17.36 6.61 -8.35
CA LEU A 81 -18.40 5.91 -9.10
C LEU A 81 -18.76 4.58 -8.45
N LEU A 82 -17.77 3.80 -8.06
CA LEU A 82 -17.96 2.51 -7.40
C LEU A 82 -18.66 2.68 -6.04
N LEU A 83 -18.22 3.65 -5.24
CA LEU A 83 -18.85 3.96 -3.96
C LEU A 83 -20.27 4.51 -4.14
N TYR A 84 -20.54 5.27 -5.20
CA TYR A 84 -21.88 5.73 -5.52
C TYR A 84 -22.83 4.55 -5.85
N ILE A 85 -22.36 3.56 -6.62
CA ILE A 85 -23.11 2.33 -6.89
C ILE A 85 -23.40 1.58 -5.58
N PHE A 86 -22.39 1.40 -4.71
CA PHE A 86 -22.58 0.76 -3.41
C PHE A 86 -23.55 1.52 -2.50
N GLN A 87 -23.50 2.84 -2.55
CA GLN A 87 -24.45 3.69 -1.83
C GLN A 87 -25.89 3.49 -2.36
N ARG A 88 -26.05 3.32 -3.67
CA ARG A 88 -27.34 3.02 -4.29
C ARG A 88 -27.88 1.65 -3.86
N MET A 89 -27.01 0.67 -3.65
CA MET A 89 -27.32 -0.64 -3.10
C MET A 89 -27.57 -0.63 -1.57
N ARG A 90 -27.64 0.54 -0.94
CA ARG A 90 -27.81 0.74 0.51
C ARG A 90 -26.67 0.15 1.36
N LEU A 91 -25.49 -0.07 0.79
CA LEU A 91 -24.32 -0.50 1.54
C LEU A 91 -23.72 0.68 2.31
N ASN A 92 -23.12 0.39 3.44
CA ASN A 92 -22.46 1.42 4.25
C ASN A 92 -21.08 1.76 3.64
N ILE A 93 -21.06 2.81 2.80
CA ILE A 93 -19.84 3.25 2.10
C ILE A 93 -18.72 3.65 3.05
N MET A 94 -19.05 4.20 4.24
CA MET A 94 -18.05 4.58 5.22
C MET A 94 -17.31 3.33 5.77
N ARG A 95 -18.05 2.26 6.06
CA ARG A 95 -17.46 1.00 6.50
C ARG A 95 -16.57 0.40 5.42
N ILE A 96 -17.00 0.42 4.16
CA ILE A 96 -16.22 -0.07 3.02
C ILE A 96 -14.94 0.75 2.87
N THR A 97 -15.03 2.07 2.93
CA THR A 97 -13.87 2.97 2.80
C THR A 97 -12.85 2.73 3.93
N ILE A 98 -13.32 2.60 5.17
CA ILE A 98 -12.43 2.32 6.31
C ILE A 98 -11.76 0.95 6.16
N LEU A 99 -12.50 -0.09 5.81
CA LEU A 99 -11.95 -1.43 5.61
C LEU A 99 -10.94 -1.47 4.45
N SER A 100 -11.25 -0.83 3.33
CA SER A 100 -10.33 -0.72 2.20
C SER A 100 -9.09 0.09 2.57
N GLY A 101 -9.26 1.17 3.32
CA GLY A 101 -8.14 1.99 3.81
C GLY A 101 -7.23 1.23 4.76
N THR A 102 -7.79 0.49 5.71
CA THR A 102 -7.00 -0.35 6.64
C THR A 102 -6.29 -1.48 5.91
N PHE A 103 -6.94 -2.11 4.94
CA PHE A 103 -6.32 -3.13 4.09
C PHE A 103 -5.15 -2.57 3.28
N ALA A 104 -5.34 -1.43 2.61
CA ALA A 104 -4.30 -0.80 1.80
C ALA A 104 -3.11 -0.36 2.66
N LEU A 105 -3.38 0.17 3.86
CA LEU A 105 -2.34 0.55 4.81
C LEU A 105 -1.57 -0.68 5.31
N ALA A 106 -2.28 -1.75 5.69
CA ALA A 106 -1.66 -3.01 6.09
C ALA A 106 -0.78 -3.60 4.98
N LEU A 107 -1.24 -3.54 3.73
CA LEU A 107 -0.46 -3.98 2.56
C LEU A 107 0.82 -3.16 2.37
N ALA A 108 0.74 -1.84 2.53
CA ALA A 108 1.90 -0.96 2.42
C ALA A 108 2.94 -1.23 3.53
N PHE A 109 2.49 -1.44 4.76
CA PHE A 109 3.36 -1.81 5.89
C PHE A 109 3.95 -3.20 5.70
N ALA A 110 3.15 -4.19 5.33
CA ALA A 110 3.64 -5.55 5.10
C ALA A 110 4.73 -5.59 4.01
N GLY A 111 4.56 -4.82 2.92
CA GLY A 111 5.59 -4.71 1.88
C GLY A 111 6.91 -4.12 2.39
N ASN A 112 6.84 -3.09 3.24
CA ASN A 112 8.02 -2.49 3.84
C ASN A 112 8.70 -3.43 4.85
N ASP A 113 7.93 -4.08 5.71
CA ASP A 113 8.45 -4.99 6.72
C ASP A 113 9.05 -6.26 6.09
N LEU A 114 8.45 -6.77 5.02
CA LEU A 114 8.98 -7.91 4.28
C LEU A 114 10.40 -7.62 3.76
N VAL A 115 10.63 -6.43 3.19
CA VAL A 115 11.97 -6.04 2.71
C VAL A 115 12.97 -5.92 3.86
N ASN A 116 12.56 -5.35 4.97
CA ASN A 116 13.47 -5.09 6.10
C ASN A 116 13.82 -6.37 6.90
N PHE A 117 12.86 -7.27 7.11
CA PHE A 117 13.06 -8.46 7.93
C PHE A 117 13.51 -9.69 7.14
N ILE A 118 13.06 -9.82 5.91
CA ILE A 118 13.30 -11.00 5.09
C ILE A 118 14.32 -10.73 3.99
N GLY A 119 14.38 -9.50 3.49
CA GLY A 119 15.31 -9.10 2.44
C GLY A 119 16.78 -9.28 2.83
N VAL A 120 17.15 -8.94 4.08
CA VAL A 120 18.54 -9.08 4.55
C VAL A 120 18.99 -10.54 4.65
N PRO A 121 18.25 -11.47 5.30
CA PRO A 121 18.57 -12.89 5.29
C PRO A 121 18.64 -13.49 3.89
N LEU A 122 17.74 -13.11 2.99
CA LEU A 122 17.74 -13.58 1.60
C LEU A 122 18.97 -13.10 0.84
N ALA A 123 19.32 -11.82 0.94
CA ALA A 123 20.51 -11.27 0.31
C ALA A 123 21.79 -11.95 0.85
N SER A 124 21.83 -12.28 2.13
CA SER A 124 22.94 -13.02 2.73
C SER A 124 23.03 -14.45 2.19
N TYR A 125 21.89 -15.10 1.99
CA TYR A 125 21.84 -16.43 1.39
C TYR A 125 22.30 -16.43 -0.08
N ASP A 126 21.84 -15.44 -0.86
CA ASP A 126 22.26 -15.29 -2.26
C ASP A 126 23.76 -14.99 -2.33
N ALA A 127 24.29 -14.13 -1.46
CA ALA A 127 25.73 -13.84 -1.39
C ALA A 127 26.54 -15.11 -1.05
N TRP A 128 26.06 -15.94 -0.13
CA TRP A 128 26.68 -17.21 0.21
C TRP A 128 26.65 -18.19 -0.96
N GLN A 129 25.57 -18.29 -1.71
CA GLN A 129 25.49 -19.12 -2.93
C GLN A 129 26.51 -18.68 -3.97
N ILE A 130 26.60 -17.38 -4.27
CA ILE A 130 27.54 -16.82 -5.24
C ILE A 130 29.00 -17.14 -4.80
N ALA A 131 29.33 -16.94 -3.53
CA ALA A 131 30.64 -17.21 -2.98
C ALA A 131 31.01 -18.72 -3.12
N ARG A 132 30.05 -19.62 -2.90
CA ARG A 132 30.23 -21.07 -3.02
C ARG A 132 30.43 -21.52 -4.47
N GLU A 133 29.70 -20.95 -5.42
CA GLU A 133 29.79 -21.28 -6.85
C GLU A 133 31.09 -20.78 -7.46
N THR A 134 31.61 -19.65 -7.02
CA THR A 134 32.81 -19.01 -7.57
C THR A 134 34.10 -19.46 -6.87
N GLY A 135 33.99 -20.12 -5.70
CA GLY A 135 35.17 -20.72 -5.00
C GLY A 135 36.16 -19.71 -4.44
N SER A 136 35.84 -18.42 -4.40
CA SER A 136 36.70 -17.38 -3.89
C SER A 136 35.99 -16.50 -2.83
N GLU A 137 36.66 -16.33 -1.69
CA GLU A 137 36.13 -15.50 -0.57
C GLU A 137 36.27 -13.99 -0.83
N SER A 138 36.90 -13.56 -1.93
CA SER A 138 37.23 -12.17 -2.24
C SER A 138 36.53 -11.62 -3.48
N ILE A 139 35.30 -12.06 -3.73
CA ILE A 139 34.52 -11.53 -4.87
C ILE A 139 34.02 -10.13 -4.55
N MET A 140 34.27 -9.20 -5.48
CA MET A 140 33.59 -7.91 -5.45
C MET A 140 32.08 -8.13 -5.56
N MET A 141 31.32 -7.68 -4.56
CA MET A 141 29.85 -7.77 -4.47
C MET A 141 29.11 -6.96 -5.56
N GLY A 142 29.73 -6.72 -6.71
CA GLY A 142 29.16 -6.01 -7.85
C GLY A 142 27.95 -6.69 -8.46
N GLU A 143 27.86 -8.02 -8.36
CA GLU A 143 26.69 -8.77 -8.83
C GLU A 143 25.46 -8.58 -7.93
N LEU A 144 25.65 -8.29 -6.65
CA LEU A 144 24.57 -7.93 -5.71
C LEU A 144 24.00 -6.51 -5.96
N ALA A 145 24.67 -5.70 -6.78
CA ALA A 145 24.12 -4.40 -7.21
C ALA A 145 22.95 -4.55 -8.20
N ASN A 146 22.84 -5.70 -8.88
CA ASN A 146 21.65 -6.04 -9.61
C ASN A 146 20.56 -6.46 -8.62
N PRO A 147 19.31 -5.96 -8.76
CA PRO A 147 18.23 -6.36 -7.85
C PRO A 147 18.11 -7.88 -7.88
N ALA A 148 18.56 -8.54 -6.81
CA ALA A 148 18.46 -9.96 -6.65
C ALA A 148 16.98 -10.34 -6.79
N ARG A 149 16.67 -11.25 -7.70
CA ARG A 149 15.35 -11.85 -7.81
C ARG A 149 15.18 -12.76 -6.61
N ALA A 150 14.71 -12.19 -5.51
CA ALA A 150 14.43 -12.97 -4.31
C ALA A 150 13.60 -14.20 -4.70
N ASN A 151 14.02 -15.36 -4.23
CA ASN A 151 13.33 -16.61 -4.54
C ASN A 151 11.90 -16.52 -4.02
N PHE A 152 10.92 -16.51 -4.94
CA PHE A 152 9.50 -16.35 -4.63
C PHE A 152 9.02 -17.35 -3.58
N LEU A 153 9.52 -18.59 -3.62
CA LEU A 153 9.18 -19.63 -2.65
C LEU A 153 9.63 -19.27 -1.23
N LEU A 154 10.82 -18.72 -1.07
CA LEU A 154 11.32 -18.29 0.25
C LEU A 154 10.54 -17.10 0.80
N LEU A 155 10.17 -16.15 -0.06
CA LEU A 155 9.30 -15.03 0.32
C LEU A 155 7.91 -15.52 0.74
N LEU A 156 7.32 -16.45 0.00
CA LEU A 156 6.01 -17.01 0.30
C LEU A 156 6.03 -17.82 1.60
N LEU A 157 7.08 -18.61 1.81
CA LEU A 157 7.24 -19.42 3.01
C LEU A 157 7.42 -18.55 4.26
N SER A 158 8.25 -17.51 4.18
CA SER A 158 8.45 -16.57 5.28
C SER A 158 7.18 -15.76 5.58
N GLY A 159 6.45 -15.32 4.56
CA GLY A 159 5.14 -14.69 4.72
C GLY A 159 4.12 -15.63 5.38
N ALA A 160 4.10 -16.90 4.98
CA ALA A 160 3.23 -17.91 5.60
C ALA A 160 3.57 -18.13 7.08
N VAL A 161 4.86 -18.24 7.44
CA VAL A 161 5.30 -18.35 8.83
C VAL A 161 4.85 -17.13 9.64
N MET A 162 5.00 -15.92 9.09
CA MET A 162 4.56 -14.70 9.77
C MET A 162 3.05 -14.69 10.02
N VAL A 163 2.24 -15.06 9.03
CA VAL A 163 0.78 -15.17 9.16
C VAL A 163 0.39 -16.22 10.20
N LEU A 164 1.01 -17.40 10.17
CA LEU A 164 0.76 -18.46 11.14
C LEU A 164 1.12 -18.00 12.55
N THR A 165 2.28 -17.37 12.72
CA THR A 165 2.73 -16.85 14.02
C THR A 165 1.73 -15.82 14.57
N LEU A 166 1.27 -14.89 13.75
CA LEU A 166 0.26 -13.90 14.14
C LEU A 166 -1.09 -14.56 14.48
N PHE A 167 -1.47 -15.59 13.73
CA PHE A 167 -2.73 -16.30 13.97
C PHE A 167 -2.72 -17.08 15.29
N PHE A 168 -1.62 -17.78 15.59
CA PHE A 168 -1.46 -18.54 16.82
C PHE A 168 -1.07 -17.70 18.04
N SER A 169 -0.45 -16.54 17.85
CA SER A 169 -0.09 -15.60 18.91
C SER A 169 -1.27 -14.79 19.44
N LYS A 170 -2.46 -15.02 18.91
CA LYS A 170 -3.68 -14.35 19.35
C LYS A 170 -4.09 -14.91 20.71
N LYS A 171 -3.65 -14.24 21.78
CA LYS A 171 -4.19 -14.36 23.12
C LYS A 171 -5.36 -13.40 23.32
#